data_ad2487f9e3f723acf62fd869b886ea53
#
_entry.id   ad2487f9e3f723acf62fd869b886ea53
#
_cell.length_a   1.000
_cell.length_b   1.000
_cell.length_c   1.000
_cell.angle_alpha   90.00
_cell.angle_beta   90.00
_cell.angle_gamma   90.00
#
_symmetry.space_group_name_H-M   'P 1'
#
loop_
_entity.id
_entity.type
_entity.pdbx_description
1 polymer ?
#
loop_
_entity_poly.entity_id
_entity_poly.type
_entity_poly.pdbx_seq_one_letter_code
_entity_poly.pdbx_strand_id
1 'polypeptide(L)'
;MRDREEGVRIVIGIDPDVDGSGVGILNLETKEVSKAQMKMPQLVEYLRSLESVGVIIEAGWYNHGNYHLHRGDTIRCASKKGENIGRNHEVSKIIGEFCEHYHIKYRFVKPLAKCYHGKDGKISHDELMELIEERGYHMEKCRTNQETRDAIRLAVVFKNYV
;
A
#
# COMPACT_ATOMS: atom_id res chain seq x y z
N MET A 1 19.44 31.17 6.60
CA MET A 1 18.53 30.27 7.32
C MET A 1 18.57 28.94 6.60
N ARG A 2 19.05 27.90 7.22
CA ARG A 2 18.95 26.55 6.65
C ARG A 2 17.51 26.11 6.87
N ASP A 3 16.76 25.95 5.79
CA ASP A 3 15.48 25.26 5.84
C ASP A 3 15.75 23.88 6.45
N ARG A 4 15.20 23.67 7.63
CA ARG A 4 15.17 22.32 8.19
C ARG A 4 14.26 21.56 7.25
N GLU A 5 14.80 20.59 6.51
CA GLU A 5 13.97 19.59 5.88
C GLU A 5 13.10 18.98 6.98
N GLU A 6 11.84 19.37 7.01
CA GLU A 6 10.89 18.74 7.92
C GLU A 6 10.82 17.25 7.52
N GLY A 7 11.26 16.41 8.44
CA GLY A 7 11.23 14.96 8.21
C GLY A 7 9.80 14.45 8.00
N VAL A 8 9.67 13.33 7.32
CA VAL A 8 8.37 12.67 7.12
C VAL A 8 7.74 12.34 8.49
N ARG A 9 6.50 12.78 8.69
CA ARG A 9 5.71 12.52 9.91
C ARG A 9 4.62 11.48 9.68
N ILE A 10 4.13 11.40 8.47
CA ILE A 10 3.07 10.46 8.06
C ILE A 10 3.59 9.58 6.95
N VAL A 11 3.49 8.27 7.12
CA VAL A 11 3.79 7.30 6.07
C VAL A 11 2.49 6.69 5.57
N ILE A 12 2.29 6.75 4.27
CA ILE A 12 1.13 6.17 3.59
C ILE A 12 1.58 4.94 2.82
N GLY A 13 1.05 3.78 3.16
CA GLY A 13 1.18 2.58 2.34
C GLY A 13 -0.02 2.46 1.40
N ILE A 14 0.21 2.15 0.15
CA ILE A 14 -0.84 2.00 -0.87
C ILE A 14 -0.72 0.63 -1.54
N ASP A 15 -1.79 -0.14 -1.45
CA ASP A 15 -2.05 -1.33 -2.26
C ASP A 15 -2.97 -0.93 -3.41
N PRO A 16 -2.41 -0.72 -4.62
CA PRO A 16 -3.15 -0.11 -5.72
C PRO A 16 -4.18 -1.05 -6.31
N ASP A 17 -5.40 -0.57 -6.45
CA ASP A 17 -6.48 -1.26 -7.13
C ASP A 17 -7.35 -0.27 -7.91
N VAL A 18 -7.85 -0.71 -9.09
CA VAL A 18 -8.62 0.12 -10.01
C VAL A 18 -9.98 0.54 -9.44
N ASP A 19 -10.60 -0.31 -8.63
CA ASP A 19 -11.91 -0.05 -8.03
C ASP A 19 -11.82 0.74 -6.71
N GLY A 20 -10.67 0.70 -6.07
CA GLY A 20 -10.39 1.43 -4.84
C GLY A 20 -9.17 0.87 -4.12
N SER A 21 -8.12 1.66 -4.07
CA SER A 21 -6.85 1.27 -3.44
C SER A 21 -6.98 1.14 -1.93
N GLY A 22 -6.34 0.11 -1.35
CA GLY A 22 -6.10 0.03 0.07
C GLY A 22 -5.09 1.09 0.50
N VAL A 23 -5.38 1.78 1.59
CA VAL A 23 -4.55 2.84 2.15
C VAL A 23 -4.28 2.57 3.61
N GLY A 24 -3.02 2.41 3.97
CA GLY A 24 -2.54 2.31 5.34
C GLY A 24 -1.87 3.61 5.75
N ILE A 25 -2.25 4.15 6.89
CA ILE A 25 -1.80 5.45 7.38
C ILE A 25 -1.04 5.24 8.68
N LEU A 26 0.22 5.59 8.71
CA LEU A 26 1.09 5.46 9.87
C LEU A 26 1.56 6.85 10.31
N ASN A 27 1.10 7.32 11.46
CA ASN A 27 1.59 8.54 12.08
C ASN A 27 2.81 8.20 12.95
N LEU A 28 3.98 8.72 12.60
CA LEU A 28 5.23 8.45 13.29
C LEU A 28 5.35 9.18 14.63
N GLU A 29 4.64 10.29 14.82
CA GLU A 29 4.65 11.09 16.03
C GLU A 29 3.71 10.51 17.09
N THR A 30 2.43 10.30 16.72
CA THR A 30 1.43 9.77 17.65
C THR A 30 1.50 8.25 17.82
N LYS A 31 2.24 7.55 16.94
CA LYS A 31 2.32 6.09 16.88
C LYS A 31 0.98 5.40 16.53
N GLU A 32 0.08 6.14 15.93
CA GLU A 32 -1.21 5.63 15.51
C GLU A 32 -1.18 5.08 14.09
N VAL A 33 -1.90 3.99 13.90
CA VAL A 33 -2.16 3.37 12.60
C VAL A 33 -3.63 3.47 12.29
N SER A 34 -3.95 3.88 11.08
CA SER A 34 -5.32 3.87 10.57
C SER A 34 -5.36 3.37 9.13
N LYS A 35 -6.55 3.24 8.59
CA LYS A 35 -6.76 2.70 7.24
C LYS A 35 -7.91 3.37 6.53
N ALA A 36 -7.87 3.29 5.22
CA ALA A 36 -8.99 3.64 4.37
C ALA A 36 -8.97 2.79 3.09
N GLN A 37 -10.06 2.83 2.35
CA GLN A 37 -10.12 2.38 0.96
C GLN A 37 -10.59 3.57 0.14
N MET A 38 -9.82 3.96 -0.85
CA MET A 38 -10.03 5.20 -1.59
C MET A 38 -10.01 4.96 -3.08
N LYS A 39 -10.99 5.51 -3.78
CA LYS A 39 -10.94 5.67 -5.24
C LYS A 39 -9.91 6.74 -5.61
N MET A 40 -9.40 6.70 -6.83
CA MET A 40 -8.34 7.61 -7.28
C MET A 40 -8.61 9.09 -6.97
N PRO A 41 -9.79 9.68 -7.23
CA PRO A 41 -10.03 11.08 -6.90
C PRO A 41 -9.88 11.38 -5.41
N GLN A 42 -10.41 10.52 -4.56
CA GLN A 42 -10.32 10.65 -3.10
C GLN A 42 -8.88 10.51 -2.61
N LEU A 43 -8.13 9.56 -3.16
CA LEU A 43 -6.72 9.34 -2.83
C LEU A 43 -5.88 10.57 -3.18
N VAL A 44 -6.08 11.13 -4.36
CA VAL A 44 -5.39 12.34 -4.82
C VAL A 44 -5.67 13.54 -3.91
N GLU A 45 -6.93 13.79 -3.58
CA GLU A 45 -7.31 14.87 -2.66
C GLU A 45 -6.73 14.66 -1.27
N TYR A 46 -6.76 13.42 -0.77
CA TYR A 46 -6.21 13.07 0.52
C TYR A 46 -4.70 13.31 0.58
N LEU A 47 -3.93 12.79 -0.37
CA LEU A 47 -2.47 12.97 -0.41
C LEU A 47 -2.08 14.45 -0.50
N ARG A 48 -2.84 15.26 -1.24
CA ARG A 48 -2.61 16.71 -1.34
C ARG A 48 -2.92 17.47 -0.05
N SER A 49 -3.79 16.93 0.78
CA SER A 49 -4.16 17.57 2.06
C SER A 49 -3.13 17.36 3.17
N LEU A 50 -2.17 16.44 2.97
CA LEU A 50 -1.20 16.08 3.99
C LEU A 50 0.10 16.88 3.84
N GLU A 51 0.67 17.23 4.98
CA GLU A 51 2.01 17.82 5.10
C GLU A 51 2.99 16.78 5.66
N SER A 52 4.28 16.89 5.31
CA SER A 52 5.35 16.01 5.80
C SER A 52 5.04 14.52 5.60
N VAL A 53 4.54 14.17 4.41
CA VAL A 53 4.10 12.82 4.04
C VAL A 53 5.13 12.11 3.16
N GLY A 54 5.30 10.81 3.42
CA GLY A 54 6.00 9.88 2.53
C GLY A 54 5.08 8.75 2.09
N VAL A 55 5.14 8.37 0.83
CA VAL A 55 4.22 7.40 0.23
C VAL A 55 4.97 6.15 -0.22
N ILE A 56 4.52 4.98 0.22
CA ILE A 56 5.00 3.67 -0.21
C ILE A 56 3.94 3.04 -1.10
N ILE A 57 4.29 2.75 -2.34
CA ILE A 57 3.37 2.23 -3.35
C ILE A 57 3.81 0.82 -3.74
N GLU A 58 2.92 -0.16 -3.62
CA GLU A 58 3.21 -1.49 -4.13
C GLU A 58 3.31 -1.47 -5.65
N ALA A 59 4.40 -2.05 -6.16
CA ALA A 59 4.71 -2.13 -7.57
C ALA A 59 4.73 -3.60 -8.03
N GLY A 60 3.59 -4.09 -8.47
CA GLY A 60 3.41 -5.48 -8.87
C GLY A 60 4.34 -5.94 -10.00
N TRP A 61 4.82 -5.02 -10.86
CA TRP A 61 5.74 -5.33 -11.96
C TRP A 61 7.16 -5.72 -11.52
N TYR A 62 7.52 -5.52 -10.24
CA TYR A 62 8.78 -6.04 -9.70
C TYR A 62 8.77 -7.55 -9.50
N ASN A 63 7.61 -8.19 -9.52
CA ASN A 63 7.51 -9.63 -9.52
C ASN A 63 7.51 -10.15 -10.97
N HIS A 64 8.65 -10.63 -11.41
CA HIS A 64 8.78 -11.37 -12.67
C HIS A 64 8.33 -12.82 -12.45
N GLY A 65 7.08 -13.12 -12.64
CA GLY A 65 6.55 -14.47 -12.45
C GLY A 65 5.18 -14.67 -13.10
N ASN A 66 4.82 -15.93 -13.29
CA ASN A 66 3.52 -16.31 -13.82
C ASN A 66 2.41 -15.89 -12.86
N TYR A 67 1.81 -14.76 -13.16
CA TYR A 67 0.73 -14.15 -12.43
C TYR A 67 -0.44 -15.10 -12.26
N HIS A 68 -0.42 -15.92 -11.20
CA HIS A 68 -1.57 -16.75 -10.80
C HIS A 68 -2.25 -17.54 -11.93
N LEU A 69 -1.54 -17.83 -13.02
CA LEU A 69 -2.00 -18.74 -14.05
C LEU A 69 -1.94 -20.16 -13.50
N HIS A 70 -3.08 -20.79 -13.35
CA HIS A 70 -3.18 -22.20 -12.97
C HIS A 70 -3.24 -23.09 -14.20
N ARG A 71 -2.72 -24.31 -14.09
CA ARG A 71 -2.66 -25.28 -15.19
C ARG A 71 -4.02 -25.62 -15.80
N GLY A 72 -5.13 -25.27 -15.14
CA GLY A 72 -6.50 -25.45 -15.61
C GLY A 72 -7.18 -24.17 -16.09
N ASP A 73 -6.49 -23.04 -16.14
CA ASP A 73 -7.11 -21.79 -16.59
C ASP A 73 -7.40 -21.85 -18.08
N THR A 74 -8.63 -21.44 -18.44
CA THR A 74 -8.98 -21.20 -19.85
C THR A 74 -8.28 -19.93 -20.35
N ILE A 75 -8.12 -19.81 -21.67
CA ILE A 75 -7.56 -18.61 -22.32
C ILE A 75 -8.30 -17.35 -21.88
N ARG A 76 -9.63 -17.43 -21.75
CA ARG A 76 -10.46 -16.32 -21.28
C ARG A 76 -10.14 -15.91 -19.83
N CYS A 77 -9.96 -16.90 -18.95
CA CYS A 77 -9.58 -16.64 -17.56
C CYS A 77 -8.17 -16.03 -17.46
N ALA A 78 -7.22 -16.56 -18.21
CA ALA A 78 -5.86 -16.05 -18.27
C ALA A 78 -5.82 -14.61 -18.80
N SER A 79 -6.57 -14.31 -19.86
CA SER A 79 -6.69 -12.96 -20.43
C SER A 79 -7.28 -11.98 -19.43
N LYS A 80 -8.35 -12.36 -18.73
CA LYS A 80 -8.97 -11.49 -17.70
C LYS A 80 -8.04 -11.23 -16.52
N LYS A 81 -7.30 -12.22 -16.07
CA LYS A 81 -6.28 -12.06 -15.03
C LYS A 81 -5.18 -11.08 -15.46
N GLY A 82 -4.68 -11.22 -16.69
CA GLY A 82 -3.69 -10.32 -17.26
C GLY A 82 -4.19 -8.88 -17.37
N GLU A 83 -5.41 -8.68 -17.81
CA GLU A 83 -6.05 -7.36 -17.90
C GLU A 83 -6.12 -6.69 -16.51
N ASN A 84 -6.59 -7.39 -15.50
CA ASN A 84 -6.70 -6.85 -14.14
C ASN A 84 -5.33 -6.48 -13.55
N ILE A 85 -4.31 -7.32 -13.78
CA ILE A 85 -2.93 -7.04 -13.36
C ILE A 85 -2.40 -5.79 -14.05
N GLY A 86 -2.61 -5.68 -15.36
CA GLY A 86 -2.18 -4.51 -16.12
C GLY A 86 -2.83 -3.22 -15.62
N ARG A 87 -4.13 -3.26 -15.32
CA ARG A 87 -4.86 -2.12 -14.74
C ARG A 87 -4.28 -1.69 -13.40
N ASN A 88 -4.01 -2.62 -12.50
CA ASN A 88 -3.44 -2.30 -11.20
C ASN A 88 -2.00 -1.75 -11.30
N HIS A 89 -1.20 -2.25 -12.26
CA HIS A 89 0.10 -1.68 -12.56
C HIS A 89 0.00 -0.22 -13.02
N GLU A 90 -0.94 0.10 -13.90
CA GLU A 90 -1.15 1.49 -14.35
C GLU A 90 -1.63 2.39 -13.20
N VAL A 91 -2.52 1.93 -12.33
CA VAL A 91 -2.92 2.67 -11.13
C VAL A 91 -1.70 3.01 -10.26
N SER A 92 -0.81 2.05 -10.03
CA SER A 92 0.43 2.30 -9.27
C SER A 92 1.30 3.39 -9.90
N LYS A 93 1.50 3.33 -11.21
CA LYS A 93 2.30 4.32 -11.95
C LYS A 93 1.68 5.71 -11.90
N ILE A 94 0.37 5.82 -12.10
CA ILE A 94 -0.36 7.10 -12.03
C ILE A 94 -0.23 7.72 -10.63
N ILE A 95 -0.30 6.92 -9.57
CA ILE A 95 -0.07 7.41 -8.20
C ILE A 95 1.35 7.95 -8.05
N GLY A 96 2.36 7.25 -8.60
CA GLY A 96 3.74 7.71 -8.58
C GLY A 96 3.95 9.02 -9.34
N GLU A 97 3.41 9.13 -10.55
CA GLU A 97 3.46 10.37 -11.37
C GLU A 97 2.77 11.54 -10.65
N PHE A 98 1.66 11.26 -9.98
CA PHE A 98 0.98 12.24 -9.15
C PHE A 98 1.88 12.73 -7.99
N CYS A 99 2.49 11.80 -7.26
CA CYS A 99 3.42 12.13 -6.18
C CYS A 99 4.59 12.99 -6.70
N GLU A 100 5.16 12.62 -7.84
CA GLU A 100 6.25 13.37 -8.48
C GLU A 100 5.80 14.79 -8.85
N HIS A 101 4.64 14.93 -9.50
CA HIS A 101 4.10 16.22 -9.91
C HIS A 101 3.86 17.19 -8.73
N TYR A 102 3.39 16.67 -7.60
CA TYR A 102 3.13 17.47 -6.39
C TYR A 102 4.29 17.49 -5.39
N HIS A 103 5.48 16.99 -5.78
CA HIS A 103 6.67 16.92 -4.93
C HIS A 103 6.44 16.17 -3.62
N ILE A 104 5.57 15.17 -3.64
CA ILE A 104 5.34 14.26 -2.52
C ILE A 104 6.41 13.17 -2.57
N LYS A 105 7.12 12.97 -1.47
CA LYS A 105 8.14 11.93 -1.36
C LYS A 105 7.50 10.54 -1.49
N TYR A 106 8.01 9.69 -2.40
CA TYR A 106 7.45 8.36 -2.60
C TYR A 106 8.50 7.32 -2.99
N ARG A 107 8.14 6.06 -2.81
CA ARG A 107 8.90 4.89 -3.26
C ARG A 107 7.98 3.81 -3.78
N PHE A 108 8.36 3.22 -4.91
CA PHE A 108 7.82 1.94 -5.33
C PHE A 108 8.53 0.81 -4.59
N VAL A 109 7.77 -0.14 -4.08
CA VAL A 109 8.30 -1.31 -3.40
C VAL A 109 7.76 -2.59 -3.99
N LYS A 110 8.55 -3.66 -3.87
CA LYS A 110 8.14 -5.00 -4.28
C LYS A 110 6.97 -5.48 -3.42
N PRO A 111 6.02 -6.23 -3.99
CA PRO A 111 5.00 -6.90 -3.20
C PRO A 111 5.60 -7.70 -2.04
N LEU A 112 5.01 -7.57 -0.87
CA LEU A 112 5.47 -8.23 0.33
C LEU A 112 5.29 -9.76 0.26
N ALA A 113 6.23 -10.49 0.83
CA ALA A 113 6.19 -11.95 0.85
C ALA A 113 4.93 -12.49 1.52
N LYS A 114 4.39 -13.56 0.97
CA LYS A 114 3.24 -14.30 1.50
C LYS A 114 3.73 -15.35 2.47
N CYS A 115 3.96 -14.98 3.72
CA CYS A 115 4.53 -15.83 4.78
C CYS A 115 3.65 -15.92 6.03
N TYR A 116 2.37 -15.55 5.92
CA TYR A 116 1.40 -15.52 7.01
C TYR A 116 0.36 -16.64 6.88
N HIS A 117 -0.50 -16.76 7.88
CA HIS A 117 -1.51 -17.83 8.00
C HIS A 117 -2.88 -17.48 7.39
N GLY A 118 -3.05 -16.26 6.91
CA GLY A 118 -4.26 -15.85 6.21
C GLY A 118 -4.41 -16.53 4.85
N LYS A 119 -5.51 -16.26 4.17
CA LYS A 119 -5.79 -16.83 2.86
C LYS A 119 -4.65 -16.57 1.87
N ASP A 120 -4.22 -17.61 1.18
CA ASP A 120 -3.12 -17.59 0.21
C ASP A 120 -1.78 -17.10 0.79
N GLY A 121 -1.54 -17.31 2.08
CA GLY A 121 -0.33 -16.89 2.79
C GLY A 121 -0.25 -15.38 3.08
N LYS A 122 -1.34 -14.66 2.89
CA LYS A 122 -1.45 -13.24 3.22
C LYS A 122 -1.64 -13.03 4.72
N ILE A 123 -1.33 -11.83 5.20
CA ILE A 123 -1.47 -11.49 6.61
C ILE A 123 -2.95 -11.48 7.02
N SER A 124 -3.27 -12.17 8.12
CA SER A 124 -4.59 -12.13 8.74
C SER A 124 -4.77 -10.85 9.56
N HIS A 125 -5.99 -10.62 10.06
CA HIS A 125 -6.26 -9.47 10.92
C HIS A 125 -5.46 -9.55 12.24
N ASP A 126 -5.45 -10.71 12.88
CA ASP A 126 -4.79 -10.90 14.17
C ASP A 126 -3.27 -10.76 14.04
N GLU A 127 -2.68 -11.38 13.02
CA GLU A 127 -1.24 -11.24 12.72
C GLU A 127 -0.85 -9.78 12.42
N LEU A 128 -1.74 -9.02 11.76
CA LEU A 128 -1.50 -7.59 11.53
C LEU A 128 -1.51 -6.80 12.84
N MET A 129 -2.46 -7.08 13.73
CA MET A 129 -2.52 -6.42 15.04
C MET A 129 -1.27 -6.71 15.87
N GLU A 130 -0.81 -7.95 15.88
CA GLU A 130 0.46 -8.35 16.53
C GLU A 130 1.65 -7.58 15.92
N LEU A 131 1.77 -7.52 14.59
CA LEU A 131 2.84 -6.79 13.90
C LEU A 131 2.86 -5.31 14.27
N ILE A 132 1.69 -4.66 14.31
CA ILE A 132 1.55 -3.25 14.66
C ILE A 132 2.04 -3.02 16.10
N GLU A 133 1.61 -3.86 17.03
CA GLU A 133 1.98 -3.76 18.45
C GLU A 133 3.47 -4.05 18.68
N GLU A 134 4.02 -5.10 18.08
CA GLU A 134 5.46 -5.41 18.12
C GLU A 134 6.35 -4.28 17.60
N ARG A 135 5.86 -3.52 16.65
CA ARG A 135 6.56 -2.35 16.10
C ARG A 135 6.36 -1.07 16.91
N GLY A 136 5.64 -1.14 18.03
CA GLY A 136 5.39 -0.02 18.94
C GLY A 136 4.35 0.97 18.44
N TYR A 137 3.43 0.52 17.58
CA TYR A 137 2.31 1.31 17.08
C TYR A 137 0.99 0.83 17.66
N HIS A 138 -0.05 1.62 17.48
CA HIS A 138 -1.40 1.34 17.96
C HIS A 138 -2.43 1.54 16.85
N MET A 139 -3.41 0.65 16.75
CA MET A 139 -4.56 0.79 15.88
C MET A 139 -5.84 0.50 16.67
N GLU A 140 -6.84 1.36 16.52
CA GLU A 140 -8.16 1.10 17.12
C GLU A 140 -8.78 -0.20 16.57
N LYS A 141 -9.53 -0.89 17.41
CA LYS A 141 -10.25 -2.10 16.99
C LYS A 141 -11.23 -1.76 15.86
N CYS A 142 -10.96 -2.33 14.70
CA CYS A 142 -11.81 -2.16 13.52
C CYS A 142 -11.74 -3.40 12.63
N ARG A 143 -12.70 -3.55 11.73
CA ARG A 143 -12.62 -4.58 10.69
C ARG A 143 -11.64 -4.14 9.60
N THR A 144 -10.84 -5.08 9.11
CA THR A 144 -9.94 -4.87 7.98
C THR A 144 -10.28 -5.82 6.83
N ASN A 145 -10.11 -5.38 5.61
CA ASN A 145 -10.07 -6.24 4.43
C ASN A 145 -8.62 -6.48 4.00
N GLN A 146 -8.40 -7.31 2.99
CA GLN A 146 -7.05 -7.70 2.59
C GLN A 146 -6.26 -6.50 2.05
N GLU A 147 -6.87 -5.67 1.20
CA GLU A 147 -6.22 -4.51 0.60
C GLU A 147 -5.73 -3.52 1.68
N THR A 148 -6.56 -3.26 2.69
CA THR A 148 -6.16 -2.37 3.78
C THR A 148 -5.09 -3.00 4.69
N ARG A 149 -5.11 -4.32 4.90
CA ARG A 149 -4.05 -5.01 5.66
C ARG A 149 -2.71 -4.96 4.93
N ASP A 150 -2.72 -5.23 3.63
CA ASP A 150 -1.51 -5.18 2.80
C ASP A 150 -0.96 -3.74 2.76
N ALA A 151 -1.81 -2.74 2.63
CA ALA A 151 -1.43 -1.33 2.66
C ALA A 151 -0.82 -0.88 4.01
N ILE A 152 -1.41 -1.26 5.14
CA ILE A 152 -0.85 -0.98 6.47
C ILE A 152 0.53 -1.65 6.61
N ARG A 153 0.64 -2.91 6.20
CA ARG A 153 1.90 -3.65 6.25
C ARG A 153 3.00 -2.97 5.44
N LEU A 154 2.67 -2.43 4.26
CA LEU A 154 3.60 -1.63 3.45
C LEU A 154 4.12 -0.41 4.22
N ALA A 155 3.23 0.37 4.83
CA ALA A 155 3.62 1.54 5.61
C ALA A 155 4.53 1.18 6.79
N VAL A 156 4.18 0.14 7.55
CA VAL A 156 4.93 -0.28 8.74
C VAL A 156 6.31 -0.85 8.39
N VAL A 157 6.39 -1.68 7.34
CA VAL A 157 7.65 -2.36 6.95
C VAL A 157 8.61 -1.39 6.26
N PHE A 158 8.12 -0.52 5.37
CA PHE A 158 8.95 0.34 4.53
C PHE A 158 9.03 1.80 5.01
N LYS A 159 8.57 2.13 6.21
CA LYS A 159 8.55 3.50 6.75
C LYS A 159 9.86 4.28 6.62
N ASN A 160 10.99 3.59 6.63
CA ASN A 160 12.32 4.21 6.56
C ASN A 160 12.79 4.49 5.11
N TYR A 161 11.97 4.19 4.11
CA TYR A 161 12.31 4.39 2.69
C TYR A 161 11.88 5.78 2.18
N VAL A 162 11.11 6.51 2.96
CA VAL A 162 10.58 7.84 2.65
C VAL A 162 10.86 8.86 3.74
#